data_9d4eaa765d846e9ff77db9426d440deb
#
_entry.id   9d4eaa765d846e9ff77db9426d440deb
#
_cell.length_a   1.000
_cell.length_b   1.000
_cell.length_c   1.000
_cell.angle_alpha   90.00
_cell.angle_beta   90.00
_cell.angle_gamma   90.00
#
_symmetry.space_group_name_H-M   'P 1'
#
loop_
_entity.id
_entity.type
_entity.pdbx_description
1 polymer ?
#
loop_
_entity_poly.entity_id
_entity_poly.type
_entity_poly.pdbx_seq_one_letter_code
_entity_poly.pdbx_strand_id
1 'polypeptide(L)'
;MDKTNYRQTEYNKPFIIQRADPYVYRHSDGTYWFTASVPEYDRIILRKSNTVDGLAQAEEVTIWRKHENGIMSVHIWAPEIHYVDNKWFIYFAGGDIEDIWAIRPYVLMCEGDDPLKDPWKEMGMLKPKDAFSFQDFSLDMTV
;
A
#
# COMPACT_ATOMS: atom_id res chain seq x y z
N MET A 1 -16.35 -34.16 23.47
CA MET A 1 -15.99 -32.74 23.60
C MET A 1 -14.59 -32.55 23.02
N ASP A 2 -14.54 -32.08 21.82
CA ASP A 2 -13.29 -31.91 21.07
C ASP A 2 -12.58 -30.65 21.56
N LYS A 3 -11.47 -30.85 22.26
CA LYS A 3 -10.61 -29.73 22.64
C LYS A 3 -9.82 -29.32 21.42
N THR A 4 -10.34 -28.38 20.68
CA THR A 4 -9.60 -27.70 19.59
C THR A 4 -8.30 -27.17 20.18
N ASN A 5 -7.19 -27.83 19.88
CA ASN A 5 -5.85 -27.36 20.16
C ASN A 5 -5.61 -26.08 19.33
N TYR A 6 -5.93 -24.92 19.88
CA TYR A 6 -5.39 -23.68 19.39
C TYR A 6 -3.88 -23.73 19.59
N ARG A 7 -3.13 -23.98 18.53
CA ARG A 7 -1.70 -23.73 18.53
C ARG A 7 -1.51 -22.25 18.87
N GLN A 8 -1.05 -21.99 20.08
CA GLN A 8 -0.60 -20.67 20.48
C GLN A 8 0.64 -20.39 19.63
N THR A 9 0.46 -19.64 18.54
CA THR A 9 1.58 -19.19 17.71
C THR A 9 2.29 -18.09 18.53
N GLU A 10 3.51 -18.33 18.94
CA GLU A 10 4.33 -17.31 19.58
C GLU A 10 4.74 -16.27 18.55
N TYR A 11 4.08 -15.12 18.54
CA TYR A 11 4.44 -13.98 17.71
C TYR A 11 5.53 -13.15 18.39
N ASN A 12 6.73 -13.71 18.52
CA ASN A 12 7.88 -13.07 19.16
C ASN A 12 8.82 -12.38 18.14
N LYS A 13 8.49 -12.40 16.86
CA LYS A 13 9.25 -11.76 15.77
C LYS A 13 8.32 -11.11 14.78
N PRO A 14 8.74 -10.00 14.13
CA PRO A 14 7.99 -9.41 13.04
C PRO A 14 7.73 -10.46 11.93
N PHE A 15 6.51 -10.49 11.41
CA PHE A 15 6.10 -11.37 10.32
C PHE A 15 6.84 -11.03 9.02
N ILE A 16 6.93 -9.73 8.69
CA ILE A 16 7.74 -9.16 7.63
C ILE A 16 8.59 -8.05 8.23
N ILE A 17 9.92 -8.14 8.07
CA ILE A 17 10.87 -7.23 8.70
C ILE A 17 10.88 -5.88 7.97
N GLN A 18 11.02 -4.78 8.76
CA GLN A 18 11.21 -3.41 8.25
C GLN A 18 10.12 -2.97 7.25
N ARG A 19 8.87 -3.23 7.60
CA ARG A 19 7.71 -2.74 6.85
C ARG A 19 6.76 -2.06 7.84
N ALA A 20 6.67 -0.70 7.73
CA ALA A 20 5.74 0.10 8.52
C ALA A 20 4.38 0.14 7.84
N ASP A 21 3.33 0.44 8.61
CA ASP A 21 1.96 0.58 8.12
C ASP A 21 1.53 -0.57 7.20
N PRO A 22 1.67 -1.84 7.64
CA PRO A 22 1.40 -2.98 6.79
C PRO A 22 -0.09 -3.09 6.47
N TYR A 23 -0.40 -3.30 5.21
CA TYR A 23 -1.76 -3.54 4.74
C TYR A 23 -1.88 -4.87 4.01
N VAL A 24 -2.89 -5.67 4.37
CA VAL A 24 -3.21 -6.94 3.72
C VAL A 24 -4.62 -6.89 3.15
N TYR A 25 -4.73 -7.08 1.86
CA TYR A 25 -6.00 -7.18 1.14
C TYR A 25 -6.26 -8.63 0.75
N ARG A 26 -7.46 -9.15 1.06
CA ARG A 26 -7.92 -10.45 0.56
C ARG A 26 -8.82 -10.25 -0.65
N HIS A 27 -8.37 -10.72 -1.80
CA HIS A 27 -9.15 -10.65 -3.02
C HIS A 27 -10.24 -11.74 -3.08
N SER A 28 -11.27 -11.53 -3.90
CA SER A 28 -12.41 -12.44 -4.04
C SER A 28 -12.04 -13.85 -4.53
N ASP A 29 -10.93 -13.99 -5.24
CA ASP A 29 -10.36 -15.28 -5.68
C ASP A 29 -9.64 -16.05 -4.55
N GLY A 30 -9.60 -15.47 -3.35
CA GLY A 30 -8.95 -16.04 -2.17
C GLY A 30 -7.47 -15.71 -2.02
N THR A 31 -6.86 -14.99 -2.95
CA THR A 31 -5.47 -14.54 -2.84
C THR A 31 -5.33 -13.37 -1.86
N TYR A 32 -4.15 -13.26 -1.28
CA TYR A 32 -3.75 -12.17 -0.38
C TYR A 32 -2.71 -11.29 -1.03
N TRP A 33 -2.89 -10.00 -0.87
CA TRP A 33 -1.99 -8.96 -1.36
C TRP A 33 -1.47 -8.16 -0.17
N PHE A 34 -0.19 -7.86 -0.18
CA PHE A 34 0.48 -7.12 0.88
C PHE A 34 1.20 -5.91 0.29
N THR A 35 1.07 -4.80 0.97
CA THR A 35 1.86 -3.59 0.75
C THR A 35 2.21 -2.94 2.09
N ALA A 36 3.21 -2.07 2.12
CA ALA A 36 3.64 -1.37 3.33
C ALA A 36 4.61 -0.25 2.97
N SER A 37 4.83 0.68 3.89
CA SER A 37 5.92 1.65 3.81
C SER A 37 7.27 0.93 3.89
N VAL A 38 8.15 1.17 2.93
CA VAL A 38 9.53 0.70 2.95
C VAL A 38 10.42 1.69 3.71
N PRO A 39 11.56 1.28 4.31
CA PRO A 39 12.40 2.17 5.11
C PRO A 39 12.94 3.39 4.36
N GLU A 40 13.14 3.27 3.06
CA GLU A 40 13.65 4.35 2.21
C GLU A 40 12.58 5.37 1.83
N TYR A 41 11.29 5.06 2.01
CA TYR A 41 10.14 5.89 1.65
C TYR A 41 10.16 6.39 0.19
N ASP A 42 10.65 5.52 -0.72
CA ASP A 42 10.96 5.88 -2.11
C ASP A 42 10.16 5.11 -3.16
N ARG A 43 9.35 4.14 -2.74
CA ARG A 43 8.64 3.24 -3.65
C ARG A 43 7.42 2.60 -3.02
N ILE A 44 6.59 2.03 -3.86
CA ILE A 44 5.48 1.15 -3.48
C ILE A 44 5.78 -0.27 -3.94
N ILE A 45 5.59 -1.20 -3.01
CA ILE A 45 5.84 -2.62 -3.21
C ILE A 45 4.55 -3.43 -3.09
N LEU A 46 4.51 -4.56 -3.78
CA LEU A 46 3.47 -5.56 -3.60
C LEU A 46 4.07 -6.95 -3.40
N ARG A 47 3.40 -7.75 -2.59
CA ARG A 47 3.58 -9.21 -2.50
C ARG A 47 2.22 -9.89 -2.70
N LYS A 48 2.22 -11.08 -3.28
CA LYS A 48 1.02 -11.92 -3.47
C LYS A 48 1.25 -13.32 -2.93
N SER A 49 0.23 -13.89 -2.28
CA SER A 49 0.26 -15.26 -1.80
C SER A 49 -1.16 -15.84 -1.71
N ASN A 50 -1.26 -17.17 -1.73
CA ASN A 50 -2.53 -17.87 -1.48
C ASN A 50 -2.87 -17.97 0.03
N THR A 51 -1.94 -17.62 0.91
CA THR A 51 -2.13 -17.61 2.37
C THR A 51 -1.48 -16.39 2.98
N VAL A 52 -1.95 -15.97 4.15
CA VAL A 52 -1.33 -14.87 4.90
C VAL A 52 0.12 -15.22 5.24
N ASP A 53 0.38 -16.42 5.77
CA ASP A 53 1.73 -16.85 6.14
C ASP A 53 2.69 -16.87 4.95
N GLY A 54 2.18 -17.19 3.76
CA GLY A 54 2.96 -17.20 2.53
C GLY A 54 3.46 -15.81 2.11
N LEU A 55 2.83 -14.73 2.56
CA LEU A 55 3.27 -13.36 2.27
C LEU A 55 4.67 -13.07 2.80
N ALA A 56 5.07 -13.71 3.90
CA ALA A 56 6.40 -13.53 4.48
C ALA A 56 7.52 -14.00 3.55
N GLN A 57 7.24 -15.02 2.72
CA GLN A 57 8.20 -15.63 1.78
C GLN A 57 7.94 -15.21 0.32
N ALA A 58 6.85 -14.50 0.06
CA ALA A 58 6.50 -14.08 -1.29
C ALA A 58 7.51 -13.07 -1.83
N GLU A 59 7.76 -13.13 -3.14
CA GLU A 59 8.55 -12.14 -3.84
C GLU A 59 7.96 -10.74 -3.65
N GLU A 60 8.84 -9.78 -3.34
CA GLU A 60 8.48 -8.38 -3.24
C GLU A 60 8.76 -7.67 -4.56
N VAL A 61 7.72 -7.17 -5.19
CA VAL A 61 7.81 -6.47 -6.48
C VAL A 61 7.62 -4.99 -6.27
N THR A 62 8.57 -4.17 -6.73
CA THR A 62 8.38 -2.72 -6.80
C THR A 62 7.50 -2.39 -8.00
N ILE A 63 6.33 -1.80 -7.74
CA ILE A 63 5.36 -1.48 -8.80
C ILE A 63 5.37 -0.01 -9.20
N TRP A 64 5.92 0.86 -8.36
CA TRP A 64 6.04 2.29 -8.62
C TRP A 64 7.17 2.91 -7.78
N ARG A 65 7.83 3.95 -8.31
CA ARG A 65 8.86 4.73 -7.62
C ARG A 65 8.50 6.20 -7.56
N LYS A 66 8.93 6.85 -6.47
CA LYS A 66 8.76 8.29 -6.27
C LYS A 66 9.34 9.13 -7.41
N HIS A 67 8.85 10.32 -7.57
CA HIS A 67 9.45 11.32 -8.44
C HIS A 67 10.80 11.81 -7.87
N GLU A 68 11.62 12.38 -8.72
CA GLU A 68 12.86 13.06 -8.29
C GLU A 68 12.58 14.43 -7.69
N ASN A 69 11.54 15.13 -8.17
CA ASN A 69 11.17 16.48 -7.78
C ASN A 69 9.65 16.65 -7.72
N GLY A 70 9.19 17.71 -7.04
CA GLY A 70 7.79 18.05 -6.92
C GLY A 70 7.00 17.08 -6.06
N ILE A 71 5.70 16.98 -6.33
CA ILE A 71 4.79 16.08 -5.59
C ILE A 71 5.20 14.62 -5.73
N MET A 72 4.91 13.80 -4.72
CA MET A 72 5.27 12.36 -4.66
C MET A 72 6.78 12.10 -4.77
N SER A 73 7.61 13.04 -4.31
CA SER A 73 9.07 12.92 -4.34
C SER A 73 9.72 12.57 -3.01
N VAL A 74 8.98 12.65 -1.91
CA VAL A 74 9.41 12.25 -0.57
C VAL A 74 8.25 11.61 0.21
N HIS A 75 8.58 10.90 1.30
CA HIS A 75 7.60 10.39 2.25
C HIS A 75 6.49 9.55 1.61
N ILE A 76 6.86 8.56 0.81
CA ILE A 76 5.90 7.61 0.26
C ILE A 76 5.49 6.64 1.37
N TRP A 77 4.32 6.89 1.98
CA TRP A 77 3.89 6.23 3.20
C TRP A 77 2.53 5.55 3.09
N ALA A 78 2.34 4.56 3.95
CA ALA A 78 1.07 3.90 4.25
C ALA A 78 0.24 3.54 3.00
N PRO A 79 0.80 2.80 2.03
CA PRO A 79 0.03 2.36 0.87
C PRO A 79 -1.01 1.32 1.26
N GLU A 80 -2.21 1.43 0.70
CA GLU A 80 -3.29 0.44 0.79
C GLU A 80 -3.74 0.03 -0.61
N ILE A 81 -3.80 -1.27 -0.89
CA ILE A 81 -4.28 -1.81 -2.15
C ILE A 81 -5.74 -2.23 -2.04
N HIS A 82 -6.55 -1.84 -3.02
CA HIS A 82 -7.97 -2.16 -3.10
C HIS A 82 -8.36 -2.57 -4.52
N TYR A 83 -9.40 -3.40 -4.65
CA TYR A 83 -9.99 -3.76 -5.93
C TYR A 83 -11.42 -3.24 -5.98
N VAL A 84 -11.67 -2.26 -6.82
CA VAL A 84 -12.95 -1.56 -6.95
C VAL A 84 -13.30 -1.41 -8.43
N ASP A 85 -14.54 -1.68 -8.80
CA ASP A 85 -15.06 -1.55 -10.17
C ASP A 85 -14.14 -2.22 -11.22
N ASN A 86 -13.70 -3.44 -10.93
CA ASN A 86 -12.83 -4.25 -11.77
C ASN A 86 -11.46 -3.62 -12.08
N LYS A 87 -10.94 -2.79 -11.17
CA LYS A 87 -9.61 -2.17 -11.24
C LYS A 87 -8.91 -2.23 -9.90
N TRP A 88 -7.59 -2.25 -9.94
CA TRP A 88 -6.76 -2.13 -8.76
C TRP A 88 -6.41 -0.67 -8.50
N PHE A 89 -6.48 -0.28 -7.24
CA PHE A 89 -6.08 1.03 -6.77
C PHE A 89 -5.11 0.90 -5.61
N ILE A 90 -4.12 1.78 -5.56
CA ILE A 90 -3.31 1.99 -4.37
C ILE A 90 -3.46 3.44 -3.95
N TYR A 91 -3.89 3.62 -2.71
CA TYR A 91 -3.95 4.91 -2.02
C TYR A 91 -2.74 5.02 -1.11
N PHE A 92 -2.06 6.15 -1.15
CA PHE A 92 -0.84 6.35 -0.36
C PHE A 92 -0.63 7.83 -0.04
N ALA A 93 0.17 8.12 0.99
CA ALA A 93 0.60 9.47 1.29
C ALA A 93 1.93 9.77 0.60
N GLY A 94 2.07 10.99 0.08
CA GLY A 94 3.30 11.48 -0.52
C GLY A 94 3.53 12.94 -0.20
N GLY A 95 4.80 13.34 -0.17
CA GLY A 95 5.22 14.73 0.04
C GLY A 95 5.90 15.32 -1.18
N ASP A 96 6.27 16.57 -1.05
CA ASP A 96 7.04 17.34 -2.02
C ASP A 96 8.42 17.68 -1.44
N ILE A 97 9.50 17.46 -2.20
CA ILE A 97 10.86 17.72 -1.73
C ILE A 97 11.10 19.20 -1.43
N GLU A 98 10.35 20.09 -2.03
CA GLU A 98 10.43 21.55 -1.78
C GLU A 98 9.65 21.95 -0.51
N ASP A 99 8.64 21.16 -0.11
CA ASP A 99 7.89 21.29 1.13
C ASP A 99 7.60 19.90 1.71
N ILE A 100 8.56 19.35 2.43
CA ILE A 100 8.56 17.93 2.87
C ILE A 100 7.38 17.56 3.79
N TRP A 101 6.71 18.55 4.38
CA TRP A 101 5.53 18.35 5.23
C TRP A 101 4.20 18.62 4.52
N ALA A 102 4.22 19.00 3.25
CA ALA A 102 3.03 19.05 2.40
C ALA A 102 2.58 17.62 2.02
N ILE A 103 2.31 16.80 3.02
CA ILE A 103 1.86 15.40 2.84
C ILE A 103 0.40 15.40 2.41
N ARG A 104 0.11 14.72 1.32
CA ARG A 104 -1.23 14.62 0.72
C ARG A 104 -1.52 13.21 0.23
N PRO A 105 -2.80 12.85 0.10
CA PRO A 105 -3.22 11.57 -0.44
C PRO A 105 -3.13 11.51 -1.97
N TYR A 106 -2.50 10.47 -2.48
CA TYR A 106 -2.36 10.18 -3.91
C TYR A 106 -2.89 8.81 -4.26
N VAL A 107 -3.15 8.59 -5.54
CA VAL A 107 -3.73 7.35 -6.06
C VAL A 107 -2.97 6.84 -7.27
N LEU A 108 -2.67 5.55 -7.26
CA LEU A 108 -2.29 4.78 -8.44
C LEU A 108 -3.44 3.87 -8.86
N MET A 109 -3.56 3.60 -10.14
CA MET A 109 -4.55 2.70 -10.72
C MET A 109 -3.90 1.72 -11.70
N CYS A 110 -4.28 0.45 -11.62
CA CYS A 110 -3.95 -0.58 -12.59
C CYS A 110 -5.23 -1.19 -13.14
N GLU A 111 -5.39 -1.16 -14.46
CA GLU A 111 -6.55 -1.72 -15.18
C GLU A 111 -6.33 -3.16 -15.61
N GLY A 112 -5.09 -3.68 -15.45
CA GLY A 112 -4.74 -5.05 -15.81
C GLY A 112 -5.16 -6.08 -14.76
N ASP A 113 -5.12 -7.33 -15.16
CA ASP A 113 -5.48 -8.47 -14.30
C ASP A 113 -4.37 -8.83 -13.30
N ASP A 114 -3.11 -8.53 -13.61
CA ASP A 114 -1.96 -8.83 -12.76
C ASP A 114 -1.24 -7.56 -12.29
N PRO A 115 -1.60 -7.02 -11.12
CA PRO A 115 -1.01 -5.80 -10.60
C PRO A 115 0.48 -5.89 -10.24
N LEU A 116 1.09 -7.09 -10.30
CA LEU A 116 2.55 -7.24 -10.17
C LEU A 116 3.30 -6.96 -11.48
N LYS A 117 2.63 -7.07 -12.62
CA LYS A 117 3.25 -6.98 -13.96
C LYS A 117 2.65 -5.90 -14.84
N ASP A 118 1.35 -5.66 -14.68
CA ASP A 118 0.63 -4.70 -15.49
C ASP A 118 0.96 -3.25 -15.06
N PRO A 119 0.86 -2.29 -15.98
CA PRO A 119 1.29 -0.92 -15.70
C PRO A 119 0.35 -0.23 -14.71
N TRP A 120 0.95 0.51 -13.78
CA TRP A 120 0.27 1.43 -12.88
C TRP A 120 0.28 2.84 -13.43
N LYS A 121 -0.88 3.51 -13.36
CA LYS A 121 -1.07 4.91 -13.79
C LYS A 121 -1.22 5.81 -12.57
N GLU A 122 -0.55 6.95 -12.57
CA GLU A 122 -0.74 7.99 -11.57
C GLU A 122 -2.06 8.71 -11.83
N MET A 123 -2.96 8.71 -10.83
CA MET A 123 -4.24 9.41 -10.89
C MET A 123 -4.16 10.79 -10.22
N GLY A 124 -3.01 11.11 -9.61
CA GLY A 124 -2.77 12.36 -8.91
C GLY A 124 -3.31 12.38 -7.49
N MET A 125 -3.38 13.58 -6.91
CA MET A 125 -3.90 13.81 -5.58
C MET A 125 -5.41 13.59 -5.55
N LEU A 126 -5.90 12.97 -4.48
CA LEU A 126 -7.35 12.90 -4.21
C LEU A 126 -7.95 14.30 -4.12
N LYS A 127 -9.09 14.49 -4.75
CA LYS A 127 -9.83 15.76 -4.70
C LYS A 127 -10.95 15.65 -3.68
N PRO A 128 -10.92 16.42 -2.58
CA PRO A 128 -12.01 16.44 -1.63
C PRO A 128 -13.25 17.10 -2.25
N LYS A 129 -14.42 16.79 -1.69
CA LYS A 129 -15.69 17.44 -2.09
C LYS A 129 -15.88 18.83 -1.51
N ASP A 130 -15.15 19.16 -0.46
CA ASP A 130 -15.20 20.44 0.25
C ASP A 130 -13.98 21.31 -0.05
N ALA A 131 -13.98 22.56 0.45
CA ALA A 131 -12.93 23.53 0.18
C ALA A 131 -11.78 23.50 1.20
N PHE A 132 -11.85 22.67 2.25
CA PHE A 132 -10.91 22.71 3.38
C PHE A 132 -10.19 21.37 3.63
N SER A 133 -10.77 20.24 3.21
CA SER A 133 -10.08 18.94 3.31
C SER A 133 -8.82 18.92 2.44
N PHE A 134 -7.77 18.29 2.96
CA PHE A 134 -6.46 18.16 2.30
C PHE A 134 -5.73 19.50 2.06
N GLN A 135 -6.13 20.59 2.72
CA GLN A 135 -5.34 21.82 2.74
C GLN A 135 -4.09 21.67 3.60
N ASP A 136 -4.20 20.91 4.68
CA ASP A 136 -3.11 20.60 5.59
C ASP A 136 -2.65 19.14 5.45
N PHE A 137 -1.73 18.74 6.30
CA PHE A 137 -1.17 17.40 6.41
C PHE A 137 -2.28 16.32 6.44
N SER A 138 -2.27 15.40 5.48
CA SER A 138 -3.28 14.37 5.32
C SER A 138 -2.65 13.06 4.85
N LEU A 139 -2.91 11.99 5.60
CA LEU A 139 -2.38 10.64 5.34
C LEU A 139 -3.35 9.55 5.82
N ASP A 140 -2.95 8.28 5.68
CA ASP A 140 -3.67 7.09 6.15
C ASP A 140 -5.09 6.98 5.57
N MET A 141 -5.21 7.13 4.24
CA MET A 141 -6.47 6.93 3.54
C MET A 141 -6.86 5.45 3.54
N THR A 142 -8.15 5.20 3.69
CA THR A 142 -8.75 3.88 3.51
C THR A 142 -10.02 3.97 2.67
N VAL A 143 -10.46 2.83 2.10
CA VAL A 143 -11.66 2.72 1.24
C VAL A 143 -12.67 1.77 1.86
#